data_304a728a5d31f115141546d85cfdfc19
#
_entry.id   304a728a5d31f115141546d85cfdfc19
#
_cell.length_a   1.000
_cell.length_b   1.000
_cell.length_c   1.000
_cell.angle_alpha   90.00
_cell.angle_beta   90.00
_cell.angle_gamma   90.00
#
_symmetry.space_group_name_H-M   'P 1'
#
loop_
_entity.id
_entity.type
_entity.pdbx_description
1 polymer ?
#
loop_
_entity_poly.entity_id
_entity_poly.type
_entity_poly.pdbx_seq_one_letter_code
_entity_poly.pdbx_strand_id
1 'polypeptide(L)'
;MGNIGVMAADESGSVTGMLEAAGQGDKAAIGQLYGMLYPELRSLAHQRVRSLNNVQMLDTTSLVHESYLRLVKAGRINVENRKHFLAYAAHVMRSVVVDFVRHSRTERAGGAELHVTLNSDVLDGVASPADEILRMHEFLEELAQVDQRLVSVIEMRYFAALDNDQIAEVLGVTDRTVRRDLEKARLLLLDALL
;
A
#
# COMPACT_ATOMS: atom_id res chain seq x y z
N MET A 1 20.36 -0.91 -35.75
CA MET A 1 19.14 -1.54 -35.22
C MET A 1 19.57 -2.75 -34.41
N GLY A 2 19.73 -2.62 -33.14
CA GLY A 2 20.24 -3.69 -32.28
C GLY A 2 20.00 -3.41 -30.80
N ASN A 3 19.41 -4.35 -30.13
CA ASN A 3 19.64 -4.64 -28.72
C ASN A 3 18.77 -3.96 -27.64
N ILE A 4 17.48 -3.83 -27.84
CA ILE A 4 16.57 -3.49 -26.72
C ILE A 4 15.87 -4.75 -26.11
N GLY A 5 15.85 -5.87 -26.86
CA GLY A 5 15.15 -7.10 -26.43
C GLY A 5 15.91 -8.02 -25.47
N VAL A 6 17.24 -7.90 -25.37
CA VAL A 6 18.05 -8.83 -24.58
C VAL A 6 18.14 -8.42 -23.09
N MET A 7 18.10 -7.13 -22.79
CA MET A 7 18.15 -6.68 -21.39
C MET A 7 16.88 -6.97 -20.59
N ALA A 8 15.70 -6.92 -21.20
CA ALA A 8 14.43 -7.17 -20.49
C ALA A 8 14.23 -8.66 -20.12
N ALA A 9 14.81 -9.58 -20.87
CA ALA A 9 14.70 -11.03 -20.58
C ALA A 9 15.62 -11.46 -19.42
N ASP A 10 16.79 -10.85 -19.29
CA ASP A 10 17.75 -11.15 -18.22
C ASP A 10 17.28 -10.58 -16.86
N GLU A 11 16.72 -9.39 -16.85
CA GLU A 11 16.14 -8.79 -15.64
C GLU A 11 14.93 -9.59 -15.12
N SER A 12 14.08 -10.13 -16.00
CA SER A 12 12.92 -10.93 -15.61
C SER A 12 13.32 -12.26 -14.96
N GLY A 13 14.35 -12.95 -15.48
CA GLY A 13 14.91 -14.17 -14.88
C GLY A 13 15.54 -13.92 -13.51
N SER A 14 16.21 -12.79 -13.34
CA SER A 14 16.78 -12.37 -12.06
C SER A 14 15.71 -12.06 -11.01
N VAL A 15 14.63 -11.37 -11.39
CA VAL A 15 13.50 -11.06 -10.47
C VAL A 15 12.81 -12.34 -9.99
N THR A 16 12.53 -13.30 -10.88
CA THR A 16 11.87 -14.55 -10.53
C THR A 16 12.70 -15.36 -9.51
N GLY A 17 14.00 -15.49 -9.74
CA GLY A 17 14.87 -16.19 -8.79
C GLY A 17 14.95 -15.52 -7.42
N MET A 18 14.96 -14.19 -7.38
CA MET A 18 14.93 -13.44 -6.12
C MET A 18 13.59 -13.60 -5.39
N LEU A 19 12.47 -13.66 -6.12
CA LEU A 19 11.13 -13.88 -5.54
C LEU A 19 11.02 -15.28 -4.91
N GLU A 20 11.56 -16.31 -5.57
CA GLU A 20 11.61 -17.66 -5.02
C GLU A 20 12.46 -17.71 -3.74
N ALA A 21 13.64 -17.11 -3.75
CA ALA A 21 14.50 -17.03 -2.57
C ALA A 21 13.84 -16.25 -1.42
N ALA A 22 13.20 -15.13 -1.71
CA ALA A 22 12.43 -14.34 -0.75
C ALA A 22 11.26 -15.14 -0.15
N GLY A 23 10.60 -15.98 -0.96
CA GLY A 23 9.58 -16.93 -0.53
C GLY A 23 10.10 -18.00 0.44
N GLN A 24 11.37 -18.37 0.31
CA GLN A 24 12.07 -19.27 1.22
C GLN A 24 12.61 -18.59 2.48
N GLY A 25 12.48 -17.26 2.57
CA GLY A 25 12.90 -16.46 3.73
C GLY A 25 14.32 -15.87 3.60
N ASP A 26 14.89 -15.84 2.41
CA ASP A 26 16.18 -15.19 2.17
C ASP A 26 16.03 -13.66 2.25
N LYS A 27 16.53 -13.08 3.34
CA LYS A 27 16.50 -11.64 3.58
C LYS A 27 17.39 -10.85 2.60
N ALA A 28 18.46 -11.46 2.08
CA ALA A 28 19.30 -10.81 1.08
C ALA A 28 18.55 -10.67 -0.24
N ALA A 29 17.79 -11.69 -0.64
CA ALA A 29 16.92 -11.64 -1.81
C ALA A 29 15.83 -10.57 -1.68
N ILE A 30 15.22 -10.42 -0.48
CA ILE A 30 14.27 -9.32 -0.20
C ILE A 30 14.94 -7.97 -0.40
N GLY A 31 16.16 -7.79 0.10
CA GLY A 31 16.93 -6.55 -0.05
C GLY A 31 17.26 -6.24 -1.52
N GLN A 32 17.64 -7.24 -2.30
CA GLN A 32 17.93 -7.10 -3.72
C GLN A 32 16.68 -6.72 -4.53
N LEU A 33 15.54 -7.42 -4.29
CA LEU A 33 14.25 -7.08 -4.88
C LEU A 33 13.84 -5.63 -4.57
N TYR A 34 13.99 -5.25 -3.31
CA TYR A 34 13.65 -3.91 -2.87
C TYR A 34 14.53 -2.85 -3.55
N GLY A 35 15.84 -3.12 -3.68
CA GLY A 35 16.78 -2.25 -4.40
C GLY A 35 16.45 -2.13 -5.89
N MET A 36 16.14 -3.24 -6.53
CA MET A 36 15.79 -3.27 -7.96
C MET A 36 14.45 -2.55 -8.25
N LEU A 37 13.46 -2.70 -7.38
CA LEU A 37 12.13 -2.11 -7.51
C LEU A 37 11.99 -0.76 -6.77
N TYR A 38 13.10 -0.21 -6.28
CA TYR A 38 13.09 1.04 -5.51
C TYR A 38 12.43 2.22 -6.23
N PRO A 39 12.63 2.44 -7.55
CA PRO A 39 11.96 3.53 -8.26
C PRO A 39 10.44 3.43 -8.20
N GLU A 40 9.88 2.24 -8.39
CA GLU A 40 8.44 1.99 -8.33
C GLU A 40 7.91 2.12 -6.90
N LEU A 41 8.62 1.53 -5.94
CA LEU A 41 8.25 1.64 -4.52
C LEU A 41 8.27 3.09 -4.04
N ARG A 42 9.25 3.87 -4.50
CA ARG A 42 9.31 5.31 -4.21
C ARG A 42 8.17 6.08 -4.88
N SER A 43 7.79 5.72 -6.10
CA SER A 43 6.63 6.31 -6.79
C SER A 43 5.34 6.02 -6.04
N LEU A 44 5.11 4.78 -5.60
CA LEU A 44 3.96 4.39 -4.78
C LEU A 44 3.93 5.16 -3.45
N ALA A 45 5.04 5.22 -2.74
CA ALA A 45 5.13 5.96 -1.49
C ALA A 45 4.87 7.46 -1.69
N HIS A 46 5.41 8.06 -2.75
CA HIS A 46 5.18 9.46 -3.08
C HIS A 46 3.71 9.77 -3.33
N GLN A 47 3.01 8.93 -4.09
CA GLN A 47 1.57 9.09 -4.31
C GLN A 47 0.80 9.00 -2.99
N ARG A 48 1.20 8.12 -2.06
CA ARG A 48 0.59 8.00 -0.74
C ARG A 48 0.79 9.24 0.11
N VAL A 49 2.03 9.66 0.25
CA VAL A 49 2.37 10.86 1.04
C VAL A 49 1.63 12.10 0.51
N ARG A 50 1.52 12.25 -0.81
CA ARG A 50 0.76 13.37 -1.40
C ARG A 50 -0.74 13.32 -1.09
N SER A 51 -1.33 12.14 -1.01
CA SER A 51 -2.76 11.98 -0.68
C SER A 51 -3.06 12.25 0.80
N LEU A 52 -2.03 12.27 1.65
CA LEU A 52 -2.17 12.48 3.09
C LEU A 52 -2.35 13.96 3.50
N ASN A 53 -2.46 14.89 2.56
CA ASN A 53 -2.63 16.35 2.76
C ASN A 53 -2.39 16.80 4.22
N ASN A 54 -1.14 17.20 4.57
CA ASN A 54 -0.77 17.72 5.90
C ASN A 54 -0.65 16.73 7.09
N VAL A 55 -0.53 15.44 6.89
CA VAL A 55 0.03 14.58 7.96
C VAL A 55 1.52 14.91 8.05
N GLN A 56 1.84 15.96 8.83
CA GLN A 56 3.19 16.41 9.08
C GLN A 56 4.00 15.25 9.65
N MET A 57 5.16 14.95 9.02
CA MET A 57 6.22 14.05 9.48
C MET A 57 6.39 12.71 8.77
N LEU A 58 5.47 12.23 7.92
CA LEU A 58 5.73 11.04 7.09
C LEU A 58 6.13 11.47 5.68
N ASP A 59 7.43 11.41 5.37
CA ASP A 59 7.93 11.64 4.02
C ASP A 59 8.05 10.35 3.20
N THR A 60 8.22 10.52 1.89
CA THR A 60 8.32 9.39 0.94
C THR A 60 9.44 8.42 1.31
N THR A 61 10.59 8.91 1.73
CA THR A 61 11.77 8.09 2.03
C THR A 61 11.55 7.28 3.30
N SER A 62 11.00 7.90 4.34
CA SER A 62 10.62 7.25 5.60
C SER A 62 9.60 6.15 5.36
N LEU A 63 8.56 6.39 4.54
CA LEU A 63 7.55 5.38 4.21
C LEU A 63 8.17 4.18 3.49
N VAL A 64 9.03 4.41 2.50
CA VAL A 64 9.75 3.35 1.78
C VAL A 64 10.62 2.55 2.74
N HIS A 65 11.40 3.22 3.59
CA HIS A 65 12.33 2.57 4.52
C HIS A 65 11.57 1.73 5.57
N GLU A 66 10.55 2.28 6.20
CA GLU A 66 9.75 1.56 7.20
C GLU A 66 9.06 0.34 6.59
N SER A 67 8.56 0.47 5.37
CA SER A 67 7.98 -0.65 4.62
C SER A 67 9.01 -1.76 4.36
N TYR A 68 10.24 -1.39 3.99
CA TYR A 68 11.34 -2.36 3.85
C TYR A 68 11.63 -3.10 5.14
N LEU A 69 11.75 -2.40 6.27
CA LEU A 69 12.00 -3.02 7.57
C LEU A 69 10.90 -4.02 7.95
N ARG A 70 9.64 -3.71 7.65
CA ARG A 70 8.52 -4.64 7.88
C ARG A 70 8.60 -5.87 6.99
N LEU A 71 8.95 -5.70 5.71
CA LEU A 71 9.13 -6.82 4.78
C LEU A 71 10.24 -7.76 5.26
N VAL A 72 11.39 -7.22 5.65
CA VAL A 72 12.51 -8.01 6.18
C VAL A 72 12.15 -8.69 7.51
N LYS A 73 11.38 -8.03 8.37
CA LYS A 73 10.91 -8.60 9.64
C LYS A 73 9.91 -9.74 9.45
N ALA A 74 9.04 -9.66 8.44
CA ALA A 74 8.11 -10.72 8.07
C ALA A 74 8.84 -12.02 7.68
N GLY A 75 10.03 -11.91 7.12
CA GLY A 75 10.95 -13.01 6.86
C GLY A 75 10.61 -13.82 5.62
N ARG A 76 9.35 -14.09 5.32
CA ARG A 76 8.89 -14.80 4.13
C ARG A 76 7.87 -13.98 3.38
N ILE A 77 8.06 -13.84 2.07
CA ILE A 77 7.17 -13.10 1.19
C ILE A 77 6.67 -14.07 0.12
N ASN A 78 5.44 -14.54 0.26
CA ASN A 78 4.84 -15.44 -0.72
C ASN A 78 4.27 -14.63 -1.88
N VAL A 79 5.10 -14.36 -2.89
CA VAL A 79 4.77 -13.58 -4.08
C VAL A 79 5.35 -14.28 -5.31
N GLU A 80 4.57 -14.39 -6.37
CA GLU A 80 4.91 -15.18 -7.55
C GLU A 80 5.63 -14.37 -8.63
N ASN A 81 5.37 -13.06 -8.67
CA ASN A 81 5.91 -12.18 -9.69
C ASN A 81 6.06 -10.73 -9.18
N ARG A 82 6.65 -9.86 -10.03
CA ARG A 82 6.88 -8.44 -9.72
C ARG A 82 5.59 -7.70 -9.33
N LYS A 83 4.47 -7.98 -10.01
CA LYS A 83 3.18 -7.30 -9.74
C LYS A 83 2.65 -7.71 -8.38
N HIS A 84 2.74 -9.00 -8.02
CA HIS A 84 2.42 -9.50 -6.69
C HIS A 84 3.29 -8.85 -5.61
N PHE A 85 4.59 -8.68 -5.87
CA PHE A 85 5.48 -7.98 -4.93
C PHE A 85 5.07 -6.52 -4.72
N LEU A 86 4.77 -5.78 -5.78
CA LEU A 86 4.33 -4.38 -5.69
C LEU A 86 2.98 -4.26 -4.97
N ALA A 87 2.05 -5.17 -5.23
CA ALA A 87 0.77 -5.23 -4.51
C ALA A 87 0.98 -5.49 -3.01
N TYR A 88 1.84 -6.44 -2.66
CA TYR A 88 2.19 -6.73 -1.27
C TYR A 88 2.90 -5.55 -0.59
N ALA A 89 3.84 -4.91 -1.27
CA ALA A 89 4.52 -3.72 -0.76
C ALA A 89 3.54 -2.55 -0.52
N ALA A 90 2.56 -2.36 -1.40
CA ALA A 90 1.51 -1.35 -1.23
C ALA A 90 0.62 -1.63 -0.01
N HIS A 91 0.26 -2.88 0.24
CA HIS A 91 -0.44 -3.31 1.46
C HIS A 91 0.39 -2.99 2.72
N VAL A 92 1.69 -3.32 2.71
CA VAL A 92 2.60 -2.98 3.82
C VAL A 92 2.71 -1.48 4.02
N MET A 93 2.82 -0.68 2.94
CA MET A 93 2.84 0.78 3.02
C MET A 93 1.55 1.35 3.65
N ARG A 94 0.38 0.80 3.30
CA ARG A 94 -0.89 1.17 3.95
C ARG A 94 -0.83 0.95 5.46
N SER A 95 -0.36 -0.21 5.88
CA SER A 95 -0.20 -0.55 7.29
C SER A 95 0.74 0.42 8.02
N VAL A 96 1.88 0.79 7.39
CA VAL A 96 2.81 1.79 7.94
C VAL A 96 2.11 3.14 8.15
N VAL A 97 1.38 3.62 7.14
CA VAL A 97 0.64 4.89 7.22
C VAL A 97 -0.38 4.88 8.35
N VAL A 98 -1.16 3.81 8.48
CA VAL A 98 -2.17 3.68 9.54
C VAL A 98 -1.54 3.71 10.93
N ASP A 99 -0.46 2.95 11.13
CA ASP A 99 0.24 2.92 12.42
C ASP A 99 0.86 4.26 12.74
N PHE A 100 1.42 4.96 11.74
CA PHE A 100 1.94 6.30 11.91
C PHE A 100 0.84 7.29 12.35
N VAL A 101 -0.32 7.26 11.72
CA VAL A 101 -1.46 8.12 12.09
C VAL A 101 -1.94 7.81 13.51
N ARG A 102 -2.05 6.53 13.88
CA ARG A 102 -2.42 6.11 15.24
C ARG A 102 -1.42 6.62 16.29
N HIS A 103 -0.14 6.44 16.01
CA HIS A 103 0.93 6.89 16.92
C HIS A 103 0.94 8.41 17.11
N SER A 104 0.86 9.17 16.01
CA SER A 104 0.80 10.64 16.06
C SER A 104 -0.39 11.16 16.87
N ARG A 105 -1.52 10.45 16.88
CA ARG A 105 -2.68 10.79 17.73
C ARG A 105 -2.40 10.50 19.20
N THR A 106 -1.80 9.36 19.51
CA THR A 106 -1.47 8.98 20.90
C THR A 106 -0.47 9.95 21.50
N GLU A 107 0.56 10.37 20.75
CA GLU A 107 1.53 11.35 21.22
C GLU A 107 0.88 12.72 21.48
N ARG A 108 -0.03 13.17 20.61
CA ARG A 108 -0.79 14.42 20.82
C ARG A 108 -1.74 14.33 22.01
N ALA A 109 -2.29 13.16 22.32
CA ALA A 109 -3.19 12.95 23.45
C ALA A 109 -2.46 12.68 24.76
N GLY A 110 -1.23 12.13 24.74
CA GLY A 110 -0.45 11.76 25.92
C GLY A 110 0.70 12.70 26.28
N GLY A 111 1.04 13.63 25.41
CA GLY A 111 2.04 14.69 25.67
C GLY A 111 1.45 15.82 26.49
N ALA A 112 1.61 15.75 27.84
CA ALA A 112 1.49 16.79 28.84
C ALA A 112 0.80 18.09 28.42
N GLU A 113 -0.20 18.46 29.23
CA GLU A 113 -0.58 19.86 29.51
C GLU A 113 -0.09 20.84 28.47
N LEU A 114 -0.92 21.21 27.54
CA LEU A 114 -0.93 22.61 27.14
C LEU A 114 -1.82 22.78 25.92
N HIS A 115 -2.78 23.63 26.15
CA HIS A 115 -3.54 24.31 25.12
C HIS A 115 -4.05 23.38 24.00
N VAL A 116 -5.18 22.75 24.30
CA VAL A 116 -6.17 22.55 23.25
C VAL A 116 -6.46 23.95 22.69
N THR A 117 -5.60 24.35 21.77
CA THR A 117 -6.06 25.26 20.74
C THR A 117 -7.17 24.45 20.11
N LEU A 118 -8.41 24.80 20.42
CA LEU A 118 -9.58 24.37 19.68
C LEU A 118 -9.24 24.64 18.23
N ASN A 119 -8.74 23.60 17.55
CA ASN A 119 -8.45 23.68 16.14
C ASN A 119 -9.81 23.95 15.51
N SER A 120 -9.94 25.00 14.74
CA SER A 120 -11.17 25.39 14.05
C SER A 120 -11.82 24.23 13.28
N ASP A 121 -11.06 23.18 12.96
CA ASP A 121 -11.52 21.98 12.28
C ASP A 121 -12.55 21.16 13.08
N VAL A 122 -12.59 21.29 14.42
CA VAL A 122 -13.63 20.66 15.26
C VAL A 122 -14.96 21.41 15.17
N LEU A 123 -14.94 22.69 14.79
CA LEU A 123 -16.13 23.53 14.69
C LEU A 123 -16.86 23.38 13.34
N ASP A 124 -16.17 22.91 12.29
CA ASP A 124 -16.74 22.84 10.94
C ASP A 124 -17.27 21.45 10.55
N GLY A 125 -17.18 20.42 11.40
CA GLY A 125 -17.68 19.07 11.10
C GLY A 125 -16.93 18.37 9.96
N VAL A 126 -15.81 18.94 9.50
CA VAL A 126 -14.98 18.35 8.44
C VAL A 126 -14.03 17.34 9.10
N ALA A 127 -14.14 16.07 8.69
CA ALA A 127 -13.24 15.03 9.15
C ALA A 127 -11.79 15.38 8.80
N SER A 128 -10.86 15.23 9.75
CA SER A 128 -9.45 15.45 9.45
C SER A 128 -8.94 14.37 8.47
N PRO A 129 -7.92 14.65 7.65
CA PRO A 129 -7.31 13.64 6.78
C PRO A 129 -6.87 12.39 7.54
N ALA A 130 -6.47 12.52 8.81
CA ALA A 130 -6.14 11.42 9.68
C ALA A 130 -7.36 10.55 10.04
N ASP A 131 -8.53 11.17 10.23
CA ASP A 131 -9.80 10.46 10.49
C ASP A 131 -10.26 9.69 9.25
N GLU A 132 -10.11 10.27 8.07
CA GLU A 132 -10.44 9.63 6.80
C GLU A 132 -9.57 8.38 6.56
N ILE A 133 -8.27 8.45 6.86
CA ILE A 133 -7.35 7.31 6.74
C ILE A 133 -7.78 6.16 7.66
N LEU A 134 -8.11 6.48 8.91
CA LEU A 134 -8.53 5.46 9.87
C LEU A 134 -9.87 4.85 9.51
N ARG A 135 -10.85 5.66 9.11
CA ARG A 135 -12.16 5.17 8.63
C ARG A 135 -12.01 4.28 7.39
N MET A 136 -11.17 4.66 6.43
CA MET A 136 -10.87 3.83 5.28
C MET A 136 -10.21 2.50 5.68
N HIS A 137 -9.32 2.53 6.66
CA HIS A 137 -8.70 1.31 7.17
C HIS A 137 -9.73 0.39 7.83
N GLU A 138 -10.55 0.92 8.73
CA GLU A 138 -11.62 0.18 9.42
C GLU A 138 -12.58 -0.45 8.41
N PHE A 139 -13.03 0.32 7.42
CA PHE A 139 -13.86 -0.19 6.34
C PHE A 139 -13.20 -1.37 5.60
N LEU A 140 -11.92 -1.27 5.26
CA LEU A 140 -11.21 -2.37 4.58
C LEU A 140 -11.03 -3.59 5.47
N GLU A 141 -10.83 -3.44 6.78
CA GLU A 141 -10.77 -4.56 7.73
C GLU A 141 -12.14 -5.27 7.87
N GLU A 142 -13.23 -4.52 7.95
CA GLU A 142 -14.57 -5.07 7.95
C GLU A 142 -14.90 -5.78 6.64
N LEU A 143 -14.60 -5.15 5.51
CA LEU A 143 -14.80 -5.73 4.19
C LEU A 143 -13.99 -7.02 4.00
N ALA A 144 -12.80 -7.11 4.59
CA ALA A 144 -11.95 -8.30 4.52
C ALA A 144 -12.61 -9.53 5.17
N GLN A 145 -13.46 -9.33 6.17
CA GLN A 145 -14.21 -10.43 6.82
C GLN A 145 -15.30 -11.00 5.89
N VAL A 146 -15.77 -10.23 4.92
CA VAL A 146 -16.88 -10.59 4.03
C VAL A 146 -16.36 -10.95 2.63
N ASP A 147 -15.41 -10.19 2.10
CA ASP A 147 -14.91 -10.35 0.72
C ASP A 147 -13.45 -9.89 0.61
N GLN A 148 -12.53 -10.78 1.00
CA GLN A 148 -11.08 -10.54 0.94
C GLN A 148 -10.59 -10.19 -0.48
N ARG A 149 -11.21 -10.78 -1.53
CA ARG A 149 -10.83 -10.49 -2.91
C ARG A 149 -11.15 -9.05 -3.27
N LEU A 150 -12.28 -8.54 -2.79
CA LEU A 150 -12.67 -7.14 -3.04
C LEU A 150 -11.69 -6.16 -2.39
N VAL A 151 -11.23 -6.46 -1.17
CA VAL A 151 -10.15 -5.69 -0.52
C VAL A 151 -8.87 -5.72 -1.36
N SER A 152 -8.47 -6.91 -1.84
CA SER A 152 -7.29 -7.04 -2.70
C SER A 152 -7.40 -6.20 -3.98
N VAL A 153 -8.58 -6.19 -4.63
CA VAL A 153 -8.82 -5.36 -5.83
C VAL A 153 -8.70 -3.86 -5.49
N ILE A 154 -9.26 -3.43 -4.36
CA ILE A 154 -9.15 -2.03 -3.89
C ILE A 154 -7.68 -1.67 -3.63
N GLU A 155 -6.98 -2.51 -2.90
CA GLU A 155 -5.57 -2.28 -2.58
C GLU A 155 -4.69 -2.20 -3.82
N MET A 156 -4.84 -3.14 -4.75
CA MET A 156 -4.09 -3.15 -6.00
C MET A 156 -4.40 -1.92 -6.86
N ARG A 157 -5.66 -1.53 -6.97
CA ARG A 157 -6.07 -0.38 -7.77
C ARG A 157 -5.62 0.94 -7.17
N TYR A 158 -5.95 1.16 -5.90
CA TYR A 158 -5.79 2.46 -5.26
C TYR A 158 -4.46 2.60 -4.50
N PHE A 159 -3.85 1.49 -4.09
CA PHE A 159 -2.60 1.53 -3.33
C PHE A 159 -1.38 1.06 -4.14
N ALA A 160 -1.49 0.10 -5.03
CA ALA A 160 -0.40 -0.32 -5.91
C ALA A 160 -0.43 0.35 -7.30
N ALA A 161 -1.46 1.15 -7.60
CA ALA A 161 -1.68 1.83 -8.89
C ALA A 161 -1.70 0.85 -10.09
N LEU A 162 -2.09 -0.41 -9.88
CA LEU A 162 -2.20 -1.39 -10.95
C LEU A 162 -3.43 -1.11 -11.81
N ASP A 163 -3.31 -1.36 -13.11
CA ASP A 163 -4.44 -1.34 -14.03
C ASP A 163 -5.28 -2.62 -13.93
N ASN A 164 -6.41 -2.66 -14.61
CA ASN A 164 -7.33 -3.79 -14.52
C ASN A 164 -6.74 -5.10 -15.05
N ASP A 165 -5.93 -5.03 -16.12
CA ASP A 165 -5.30 -6.21 -16.70
C ASP A 165 -4.22 -6.79 -15.76
N GLN A 166 -3.47 -5.92 -15.11
CA GLN A 166 -2.49 -6.29 -14.09
C GLN A 166 -3.14 -6.90 -12.85
N ILE A 167 -4.25 -6.34 -12.39
CA ILE A 167 -5.04 -6.88 -11.26
C ILE A 167 -5.64 -8.24 -11.64
N ALA A 168 -6.17 -8.36 -12.85
CA ALA A 168 -6.73 -9.61 -13.37
C ALA A 168 -5.68 -10.73 -13.40
N GLU A 169 -4.47 -10.42 -13.87
CA GLU A 169 -3.33 -11.34 -13.88
C GLU A 169 -2.94 -11.77 -12.45
N VAL A 170 -2.79 -10.83 -11.52
CA VAL A 170 -2.42 -11.12 -10.13
C VAL A 170 -3.46 -11.99 -9.43
N LEU A 171 -4.75 -11.76 -9.68
CA LEU A 171 -5.84 -12.49 -9.03
C LEU A 171 -6.28 -13.75 -9.79
N GLY A 172 -5.73 -14.03 -10.97
CA GLY A 172 -6.15 -15.16 -11.82
C GLY A 172 -7.61 -15.05 -12.28
N VAL A 173 -8.11 -13.83 -12.51
CA VAL A 173 -9.48 -13.55 -12.96
C VAL A 173 -9.50 -12.80 -14.29
N THR A 174 -10.69 -12.51 -14.84
CA THR A 174 -10.81 -11.70 -16.05
C THR A 174 -10.89 -10.21 -15.73
N ASP A 175 -10.48 -9.33 -16.68
CA ASP A 175 -10.67 -7.87 -16.60
C ASP A 175 -12.14 -7.48 -16.31
N ARG A 176 -13.08 -8.19 -16.92
CA ARG A 176 -14.52 -8.01 -16.65
C ARG A 176 -14.87 -8.25 -15.18
N THR A 177 -14.24 -9.23 -14.54
CA THR A 177 -14.42 -9.51 -13.10
C THR A 177 -13.87 -8.37 -12.26
N VAL A 178 -12.67 -7.89 -12.61
CA VAL A 178 -12.05 -6.75 -11.91
C VAL A 178 -12.91 -5.49 -12.00
N ARG A 179 -13.42 -5.18 -13.18
CA ARG A 179 -14.33 -4.01 -13.37
C ARG A 179 -15.57 -4.11 -12.51
N ARG A 180 -16.20 -5.28 -12.46
CA ARG A 180 -17.39 -5.52 -11.62
C ARG A 180 -17.05 -5.38 -10.12
N ASP A 181 -15.92 -5.91 -9.71
CA ASP A 181 -15.47 -5.84 -8.33
C ASP A 181 -15.14 -4.39 -7.93
N LEU A 182 -14.52 -3.61 -8.81
CA LEU A 182 -14.28 -2.17 -8.60
C LEU A 182 -15.58 -1.36 -8.50
N GLU A 183 -16.58 -1.67 -9.32
CA GLU A 183 -17.89 -1.01 -9.23
C GLU A 183 -18.60 -1.36 -7.93
N LYS A 184 -18.57 -2.62 -7.50
CA LYS A 184 -19.08 -3.05 -6.20
C LYS A 184 -18.35 -2.33 -5.05
N ALA A 185 -17.02 -2.27 -5.12
CA ALA A 185 -16.21 -1.57 -4.13
C ALA A 185 -16.57 -0.09 -4.02
N ARG A 186 -16.76 0.58 -5.17
CA ARG A 186 -17.16 1.99 -5.22
C ARG A 186 -18.51 2.23 -4.55
N LEU A 187 -19.50 1.38 -4.78
CA LEU A 187 -20.82 1.50 -4.16
C LEU A 187 -20.75 1.33 -2.65
N LEU A 188 -19.98 0.33 -2.17
CA LEU A 188 -19.78 0.09 -0.74
C LEU A 188 -19.01 1.23 -0.05
N LEU A 189 -18.02 1.82 -0.73
CA LEU A 189 -17.28 2.98 -0.23
C LEU A 189 -18.17 4.22 -0.10
N LEU A 190 -19.06 4.45 -1.07
CA LEU A 190 -20.01 5.56 -1.02
C LEU A 190 -20.97 5.41 0.15
N ASP A 191 -21.44 4.18 0.42
CA ASP A 191 -22.35 3.89 1.54
C ASP A 191 -21.66 4.05 2.91
N ALA A 192 -20.39 3.65 3.00
CA ALA A 192 -19.63 3.73 4.24
C ALA A 192 -19.11 5.14 4.59
N LEU A 193 -19.04 6.06 3.60
CA LEU A 193 -18.53 7.41 3.78
C LEU A 193 -19.63 8.49 3.90
N LEU A 194 -20.91 8.12 3.67
CA LEU A 194 -22.09 8.95 3.90
C LEU A 194 -22.59 8.81 5.33
#